data_c1b4e970f6cc409a422ac2dff5400422
#
_entry.id   c1b4e970f6cc409a422ac2dff5400422
#
_cell.length_a   1.000
_cell.length_b   1.000
_cell.length_c   1.000
_cell.angle_alpha   90.00
_cell.angle_beta   90.00
_cell.angle_gamma   90.00
#
_symmetry.space_group_name_H-M   'P 1'
#
loop_
_entity.id
_entity.type
_entity.pdbx_description
1 polymer ?
#
loop_
_entity_poly.entity_id
_entity_poly.type
_entity_poly.pdbx_seq_one_letter_code
_entity_poly.pdbx_strand_id
1 'polypeptide(L)'
;MNTFKSKSLAVAAVFLFGASPIFAQDILVNSLKVNASEKSKESFKFTEVINLANTSVKNQGSSGTCWSYSTNSFLESEMIRMGKQPVELAQIFSARNVYIEKGKNYVRMHGAVTLGDGGALHDVPNMLKKYGAVPQEVYTGLNYGTSKNKFGEMAGLLEGLLAAVVKNPNGELTPNWEKAYTAVIDSYLGQVPETFNFKGKNYTPQTFAKEVVGLNADDYIEMSSFTTAPYYTKTMLMVPDNWSFDQVYNVKMNDMTDIIDNALKNGFTVAWATDVSEKSFSWKNGVAYIPAKKSEDMTAEEKENVFNGPQPELEITDEMRQKAFDNYQTTDDHGMHIVGISKDQNGKEYYIVKNSWGATNDYKGYLYVTKNFVKYKTTAFMVNKAGIPSVIAKKMGL
;
A
#
# COMPACT_ATOMS: atom_id res chain seq x y z
N MET A 1 -62.77 23.01 32.34
CA MET A 1 -62.51 21.94 31.34
C MET A 1 -61.34 22.40 30.48
N ASN A 2 -60.11 22.04 30.84
CA ASN A 2 -58.91 22.39 30.11
C ASN A 2 -58.33 21.13 29.49
N THR A 3 -58.34 21.07 28.16
CA THR A 3 -57.79 19.97 27.38
C THR A 3 -56.31 20.17 27.17
N PHE A 4 -55.47 19.33 27.78
CA PHE A 4 -54.04 19.23 27.51
C PHE A 4 -53.87 18.49 26.17
N LYS A 5 -53.28 19.18 25.18
CA LYS A 5 -52.77 18.56 23.95
C LYS A 5 -51.34 18.10 24.19
N SER A 6 -51.11 16.78 24.26
CA SER A 6 -49.80 16.18 24.26
C SER A 6 -49.15 16.30 22.87
N LYS A 7 -48.02 16.98 22.76
CA LYS A 7 -47.17 16.97 21.56
C LYS A 7 -46.23 15.78 21.67
N SER A 8 -46.43 14.78 20.85
CA SER A 8 -45.48 13.69 20.66
C SER A 8 -44.24 14.20 19.92
N LEU A 9 -43.09 14.21 20.58
CA LEU A 9 -41.80 14.46 19.95
C LEU A 9 -41.36 13.15 19.31
N ALA A 10 -41.37 13.09 17.97
CA ALA A 10 -40.73 12.02 17.22
C ALA A 10 -39.23 12.26 17.22
N VAL A 11 -38.45 11.48 17.98
CA VAL A 11 -37.01 11.43 17.90
C VAL A 11 -36.65 10.62 16.65
N ALA A 12 -36.24 11.31 15.59
CA ALA A 12 -35.67 10.67 14.42
C ALA A 12 -34.22 10.23 14.80
N ALA A 13 -34.04 8.93 15.02
CA ALA A 13 -32.69 8.36 15.13
C ALA A 13 -32.03 8.40 13.75
N VAL A 14 -31.13 9.34 13.54
CA VAL A 14 -30.24 9.37 12.39
C VAL A 14 -29.21 8.26 12.60
N PHE A 15 -29.41 7.14 11.94
CA PHE A 15 -28.36 6.14 11.77
C PHE A 15 -27.30 6.72 10.83
N LEU A 16 -26.23 7.26 11.40
CA LEU A 16 -25.00 7.49 10.66
C LEU A 16 -24.42 6.11 10.31
N PHE A 17 -24.69 5.66 9.10
CA PHE A 17 -23.90 4.61 8.49
C PHE A 17 -22.50 5.18 8.29
N GLY A 18 -21.58 4.88 9.21
CA GLY A 18 -20.16 5.03 8.97
C GLY A 18 -19.83 4.17 7.74
N ALA A 19 -19.46 4.78 6.63
CA ALA A 19 -18.95 4.05 5.48
C ALA A 19 -17.74 3.26 5.96
N SER A 20 -17.78 1.93 5.85
CA SER A 20 -16.66 1.07 6.19
C SER A 20 -15.46 1.47 5.33
N PRO A 21 -14.23 1.53 5.87
CA PRO A 21 -13.03 1.97 5.14
C PRO A 21 -12.77 1.15 3.86
N ILE A 22 -13.30 -0.05 3.77
CA ILE A 22 -13.23 -0.95 2.60
C ILE A 22 -13.83 -0.29 1.34
N PHE A 23 -14.96 0.40 1.46
CA PHE A 23 -15.58 1.09 0.31
C PHE A 23 -14.86 2.38 -0.07
N ALA A 24 -14.17 3.01 0.88
CA ALA A 24 -13.47 4.27 0.62
C ALA A 24 -12.30 4.08 -0.36
N GLN A 25 -11.52 3.00 -0.22
CA GLN A 25 -10.36 2.72 -1.08
C GLN A 25 -10.79 2.33 -2.51
N ASP A 26 -11.80 1.48 -2.67
CA ASP A 26 -12.34 1.12 -3.99
C ASP A 26 -12.95 2.34 -4.71
N ILE A 27 -13.65 3.21 -3.98
CA ILE A 27 -14.19 4.47 -4.51
C ILE A 27 -13.05 5.40 -4.92
N LEU A 28 -12.02 5.55 -4.10
CA LEU A 28 -10.86 6.38 -4.39
C LEU A 28 -10.12 5.87 -5.64
N VAL A 29 -9.78 4.59 -5.69
CA VAL A 29 -9.10 3.97 -6.84
C VAL A 29 -9.92 4.13 -8.12
N ASN A 30 -11.22 3.92 -8.07
CA ASN A 30 -12.10 4.08 -9.23
C ASN A 30 -12.24 5.55 -9.66
N SER A 31 -12.33 6.49 -8.72
CA SER A 31 -12.40 7.93 -9.02
C SER A 31 -11.13 8.43 -9.72
N LEU A 32 -9.96 7.96 -9.27
CA LEU A 32 -8.67 8.32 -9.86
C LEU A 32 -8.47 7.73 -11.27
N LYS A 33 -9.13 6.62 -11.60
CA LYS A 33 -9.12 6.03 -12.96
C LYS A 33 -10.00 6.78 -13.95
N VAL A 34 -11.03 7.48 -13.49
CA VAL A 34 -12.05 8.12 -14.34
C VAL A 34 -11.73 9.58 -14.68
N ASN A 35 -10.99 10.29 -13.84
CA ASN A 35 -10.68 11.72 -14.03
C ASN A 35 -9.65 11.95 -15.14
N ALA A 36 -10.14 12.08 -16.37
CA ALA A 36 -9.32 12.24 -17.54
C ALA A 36 -9.82 13.36 -18.44
N SER A 37 -9.12 14.50 -18.41
CA SER A 37 -9.20 15.50 -19.47
C SER A 37 -8.47 15.03 -20.75
N GLU A 38 -8.83 15.57 -21.92
CA GLU A 38 -8.11 15.29 -23.16
C GLU A 38 -6.65 15.76 -23.06
N LYS A 39 -5.73 15.04 -23.73
CA LYS A 39 -4.31 15.39 -23.75
C LYS A 39 -4.09 16.75 -24.42
N SER A 40 -3.36 17.64 -23.74
CA SER A 40 -2.84 18.84 -24.38
C SER A 40 -1.62 18.51 -25.25
N LYS A 41 -1.29 19.44 -26.17
CA LYS A 41 -0.10 19.34 -27.03
C LYS A 41 1.24 19.43 -26.28
N GLU A 42 1.24 19.87 -25.02
CA GLU A 42 2.42 20.09 -24.17
C GLU A 42 2.49 19.09 -23.00
N SER A 43 2.25 17.81 -23.27
CA SER A 43 2.32 16.76 -22.22
C SER A 43 3.72 16.60 -21.64
N PHE A 44 3.81 16.02 -20.44
CA PHE A 44 5.08 15.58 -19.85
C PHE A 44 5.82 14.64 -20.79
N LYS A 45 7.15 14.85 -20.92
CA LYS A 45 8.06 13.98 -21.66
C LYS A 45 9.15 13.52 -20.73
N PHE A 46 9.31 12.22 -20.57
CA PHE A 46 10.27 11.64 -19.64
C PHE A 46 11.40 10.92 -20.38
N THR A 47 12.62 11.10 -19.86
CA THR A 47 13.81 10.36 -20.26
C THR A 47 14.29 9.53 -19.10
N GLU A 48 14.34 8.22 -19.24
CA GLU A 48 14.82 7.32 -18.21
C GLU A 48 16.31 7.53 -17.93
N VAL A 49 16.68 7.60 -16.66
CA VAL A 49 18.06 7.70 -16.18
C VAL A 49 18.48 6.37 -15.52
N ILE A 50 17.61 5.83 -14.69
CA ILE A 50 17.74 4.52 -14.05
C ILE A 50 16.39 3.83 -14.18
N ASN A 51 16.37 2.59 -14.65
CA ASN A 51 15.20 1.74 -14.67
C ASN A 51 15.63 0.31 -14.30
N LEU A 52 15.33 -0.07 -13.06
CA LEU A 52 15.76 -1.34 -12.49
C LEU A 52 14.81 -2.45 -12.89
N ALA A 53 15.38 -3.64 -13.06
CA ALA A 53 14.62 -4.82 -13.46
C ALA A 53 13.51 -5.15 -12.44
N ASN A 54 12.32 -5.35 -12.95
CA ASN A 54 11.12 -5.70 -12.18
C ASN A 54 10.20 -6.59 -13.02
N THR A 55 9.25 -7.25 -12.35
CA THR A 55 8.29 -8.16 -12.98
C THR A 55 7.15 -7.40 -13.67
N SER A 56 6.22 -8.12 -14.31
CA SER A 56 5.09 -7.52 -15.02
C SER A 56 4.18 -6.70 -14.10
N VAL A 57 3.53 -5.66 -14.65
CA VAL A 57 2.51 -4.88 -13.96
C VAL A 57 1.28 -5.76 -13.70
N LYS A 58 0.82 -5.77 -12.46
CA LYS A 58 -0.36 -6.51 -12.02
C LYS A 58 -1.60 -5.61 -11.88
N ASN A 59 -2.75 -6.25 -11.66
CA ASN A 59 -3.99 -5.55 -11.37
C ASN A 59 -4.62 -6.15 -10.10
N GLN A 60 -4.59 -5.40 -9.01
CA GLN A 60 -5.18 -5.79 -7.73
C GLN A 60 -6.71 -5.88 -7.76
N GLY A 61 -7.36 -5.40 -8.84
CA GLY A 61 -8.82 -5.39 -8.96
C GLY A 61 -9.48 -4.49 -7.94
N SER A 62 -10.62 -4.94 -7.40
CA SER A 62 -11.36 -4.30 -6.30
C SER A 62 -11.00 -5.00 -4.99
N SER A 63 -9.78 -4.73 -4.52
CA SER A 63 -9.27 -5.17 -3.23
C SER A 63 -8.31 -4.14 -2.65
N GLY A 64 -8.29 -3.98 -1.33
CA GLY A 64 -7.34 -3.12 -0.61
C GLY A 64 -5.97 -3.76 -0.42
N THR A 65 -5.47 -4.56 -1.38
CA THR A 65 -4.23 -5.34 -1.26
C THR A 65 -3.02 -4.71 -1.92
N CYS A 66 -3.05 -3.40 -2.21
CA CYS A 66 -1.95 -2.65 -2.82
C CYS A 66 -0.61 -2.85 -2.10
N TRP A 67 -0.61 -2.87 -0.77
CA TRP A 67 0.54 -3.16 0.07
C TRP A 67 1.18 -4.52 -0.26
N SER A 68 0.37 -5.54 -0.49
CA SER A 68 0.85 -6.88 -0.87
C SER A 68 1.38 -6.90 -2.30
N TYR A 69 0.69 -6.26 -3.25
CA TYR A 69 1.14 -6.18 -4.64
C TYR A 69 2.46 -5.42 -4.78
N SER A 70 2.58 -4.26 -4.12
CA SER A 70 3.79 -3.43 -4.18
C SER A 70 4.98 -4.10 -3.52
N THR A 71 4.80 -4.69 -2.34
CA THR A 71 5.91 -5.28 -1.61
C THR A 71 6.34 -6.63 -2.20
N ASN A 72 5.43 -7.48 -2.69
CA ASN A 72 5.83 -8.66 -3.44
C ASN A 72 6.59 -8.27 -4.72
N SER A 73 6.15 -7.24 -5.46
CA SER A 73 6.88 -6.73 -6.62
C SER A 73 8.29 -6.24 -6.25
N PHE A 74 8.46 -5.60 -5.09
CA PHE A 74 9.75 -5.22 -4.54
C PHE A 74 10.63 -6.45 -4.24
N LEU A 75 10.10 -7.48 -3.56
CA LEU A 75 10.84 -8.72 -3.27
C LEU A 75 11.21 -9.48 -4.56
N GLU A 76 10.36 -9.46 -5.58
CA GLU A 76 10.65 -10.03 -6.89
C GLU A 76 11.84 -9.31 -7.56
N SER A 77 11.93 -7.99 -7.45
CA SER A 77 13.08 -7.22 -7.94
C SER A 77 14.35 -7.53 -7.14
N GLU A 78 14.24 -7.75 -5.83
CA GLU A 78 15.38 -8.20 -5.01
C GLU A 78 15.89 -9.59 -5.44
N MET A 79 14.98 -10.51 -5.78
CA MET A 79 15.37 -11.81 -6.35
C MET A 79 16.14 -11.63 -7.66
N ILE A 80 15.67 -10.77 -8.57
CA ILE A 80 16.34 -10.47 -9.84
C ILE A 80 17.71 -9.83 -9.59
N ARG A 81 17.81 -8.87 -8.69
CA ARG A 81 19.07 -8.20 -8.30
C ARG A 81 20.09 -9.22 -7.79
N MET A 82 19.66 -10.25 -7.07
CA MET A 82 20.52 -11.33 -6.59
C MET A 82 20.85 -12.38 -7.67
N GLY A 83 20.52 -12.13 -8.92
CA GLY A 83 20.81 -13.04 -10.05
C GLY A 83 19.90 -14.27 -10.12
N LYS A 84 18.79 -14.27 -9.38
CA LYS A 84 17.80 -15.35 -9.46
C LYS A 84 16.91 -15.19 -10.69
N GLN A 85 16.36 -16.30 -11.15
CA GLN A 85 15.34 -16.26 -12.20
C GLN A 85 14.11 -15.50 -11.71
N PRO A 86 13.51 -14.65 -12.54
CA PRO A 86 12.28 -13.95 -12.22
C PRO A 86 11.16 -14.95 -11.88
N VAL A 87 10.53 -14.76 -10.74
CA VAL A 87 9.36 -15.51 -10.29
C VAL A 87 8.36 -14.52 -9.76
N GLU A 88 7.13 -14.61 -10.22
CA GLU A 88 6.02 -13.84 -9.69
C GLU A 88 5.49 -14.52 -8.43
N LEU A 89 5.53 -13.80 -7.30
CA LEU A 89 5.03 -14.28 -6.02
C LEU A 89 3.52 -14.10 -5.93
N ALA A 90 2.84 -15.02 -5.25
CA ALA A 90 1.39 -14.94 -5.05
C ALA A 90 1.05 -13.85 -4.03
N GLN A 91 0.66 -12.66 -4.51
CA GLN A 91 0.29 -11.53 -3.67
C GLN A 91 -0.88 -11.89 -2.72
N ILE A 92 -1.84 -12.65 -3.21
CA ILE A 92 -3.01 -13.05 -2.43
C ILE A 92 -2.66 -14.12 -1.38
N PHE A 93 -1.58 -14.88 -1.54
CA PHE A 93 -1.06 -15.73 -0.48
C PHE A 93 -0.62 -14.91 0.74
N SER A 94 0.12 -13.83 0.52
CA SER A 94 0.53 -12.90 1.58
C SER A 94 -0.70 -12.27 2.24
N ALA A 95 -1.65 -11.75 1.45
CA ALA A 95 -2.86 -11.12 1.95
C ALA A 95 -3.75 -12.10 2.76
N ARG A 96 -3.94 -13.33 2.27
CA ARG A 96 -4.69 -14.38 2.99
C ARG A 96 -4.11 -14.61 4.39
N ASN A 97 -2.82 -14.76 4.50
CA ASN A 97 -2.18 -15.02 5.79
C ASN A 97 -2.26 -13.79 6.72
N VAL A 98 -2.13 -12.59 6.17
CA VAL A 98 -2.36 -11.35 6.94
C VAL A 98 -3.79 -11.29 7.45
N TYR A 99 -4.80 -11.60 6.64
CA TYR A 99 -6.20 -11.59 7.10
C TYR A 99 -6.44 -12.54 8.26
N ILE A 100 -5.83 -13.73 8.23
CA ILE A 100 -5.91 -14.68 9.35
C ILE A 100 -5.30 -14.08 10.62
N GLU A 101 -4.10 -13.53 10.53
CA GLU A 101 -3.41 -12.94 11.68
C GLU A 101 -4.11 -11.66 12.18
N LYS A 102 -4.59 -10.82 11.26
CA LYS A 102 -5.38 -9.63 11.56
C LYS A 102 -6.67 -9.98 12.30
N GLY A 103 -7.38 -11.03 11.85
CA GLY A 103 -8.58 -11.52 12.53
C GLY A 103 -8.29 -11.98 13.97
N LYS A 104 -7.18 -12.69 14.20
CA LYS A 104 -6.73 -13.08 15.55
C LYS A 104 -6.44 -11.85 16.40
N ASN A 105 -5.77 -10.84 15.84
CA ASN A 105 -5.44 -9.63 16.56
C ASN A 105 -6.69 -8.79 16.88
N TYR A 106 -7.62 -8.70 15.93
CA TYR A 106 -8.92 -8.04 16.14
C TYR A 106 -9.67 -8.64 17.34
N VAL A 107 -9.73 -9.97 17.43
CA VAL A 107 -10.37 -10.65 18.57
C VAL A 107 -9.61 -10.39 19.88
N ARG A 108 -8.26 -10.47 19.91
CA ARG A 108 -7.44 -10.14 21.09
C ARG A 108 -7.64 -8.70 21.58
N MET A 109 -7.84 -7.79 20.65
CA MET A 109 -8.06 -6.35 20.92
C MET A 109 -9.54 -6.00 21.11
N HIS A 110 -10.41 -7.00 21.29
CA HIS A 110 -11.84 -6.83 21.53
C HIS A 110 -12.54 -5.95 20.47
N GLY A 111 -12.08 -6.01 19.23
CA GLY A 111 -12.61 -5.22 18.12
C GLY A 111 -12.07 -3.80 18.00
N ALA A 112 -11.10 -3.42 18.82
CA ALA A 112 -10.55 -2.05 18.87
C ALA A 112 -9.38 -1.81 17.88
N VAL A 113 -9.33 -2.53 16.76
CA VAL A 113 -8.37 -2.33 15.67
C VAL A 113 -9.08 -2.39 14.33
N THR A 114 -8.47 -1.79 13.30
CA THR A 114 -9.00 -1.83 11.94
C THR A 114 -8.97 -3.26 11.37
N LEU A 115 -10.07 -3.68 10.77
CA LEU A 115 -10.24 -5.00 10.14
C LEU A 115 -10.49 -4.85 8.62
N GLY A 116 -9.89 -3.97 7.93
CA GLY A 116 -10.07 -3.82 6.48
C GLY A 116 -9.09 -4.68 5.66
N ASP A 117 -9.15 -4.54 4.34
CA ASP A 117 -8.26 -5.19 3.38
C ASP A 117 -6.82 -4.65 3.43
N GLY A 118 -6.63 -3.44 3.97
CA GLY A 118 -5.36 -2.76 4.05
C GLY A 118 -4.32 -3.49 4.90
N GLY A 119 -3.07 -3.10 4.76
CA GLY A 119 -1.93 -3.61 5.50
C GLY A 119 -0.70 -2.75 5.24
N ALA A 120 0.36 -2.96 6.00
CA ALA A 120 1.61 -2.25 5.89
C ALA A 120 2.64 -3.01 5.03
N LEU A 121 3.71 -2.34 4.62
CA LEU A 121 4.75 -2.96 3.79
C LEU A 121 5.46 -4.11 4.53
N HIS A 122 5.67 -3.98 5.85
CA HIS A 122 6.28 -5.03 6.67
C HIS A 122 5.47 -6.33 6.73
N ASP A 123 4.18 -6.29 6.43
CA ASP A 123 3.34 -7.49 6.48
C ASP A 123 3.85 -8.58 5.52
N VAL A 124 4.33 -8.22 4.33
CA VAL A 124 4.81 -9.21 3.35
C VAL A 124 6.10 -9.91 3.80
N PRO A 125 7.18 -9.22 4.22
CA PRO A 125 8.34 -9.88 4.82
C PRO A 125 8.00 -10.69 6.06
N ASN A 126 7.08 -10.23 6.91
CA ASN A 126 6.62 -10.96 8.08
C ASN A 126 5.91 -12.27 7.69
N MET A 127 5.06 -12.25 6.66
CA MET A 127 4.40 -13.45 6.15
C MET A 127 5.39 -14.39 5.44
N LEU A 128 6.35 -13.85 4.69
CA LEU A 128 7.44 -14.63 4.09
C LEU A 128 8.21 -15.42 5.16
N LYS A 129 8.53 -14.77 6.28
CA LYS A 129 9.24 -15.40 7.41
C LYS A 129 8.41 -16.46 8.11
N LYS A 130 7.11 -16.21 8.31
CA LYS A 130 6.22 -17.07 9.10
C LYS A 130 5.60 -18.21 8.29
N TYR A 131 5.15 -17.93 7.07
CA TYR A 131 4.36 -18.86 6.24
C TYR A 131 5.07 -19.29 4.96
N GLY A 132 6.18 -18.69 4.62
CA GLY A 132 6.88 -18.92 3.37
C GLY A 132 6.29 -18.15 2.21
N ALA A 133 6.40 -18.70 1.00
CA ALA A 133 5.89 -18.11 -0.22
C ALA A 133 5.40 -19.20 -1.20
N VAL A 134 4.53 -18.80 -2.11
CA VAL A 134 4.13 -19.65 -3.25
C VAL A 134 4.18 -18.79 -4.53
N PRO A 135 4.44 -19.40 -5.71
CA PRO A 135 4.39 -18.65 -6.95
C PRO A 135 2.95 -18.36 -7.36
N GLN A 136 2.74 -17.24 -8.08
CA GLN A 136 1.42 -16.79 -8.54
C GLN A 136 0.68 -17.84 -9.37
N GLU A 137 1.38 -18.64 -10.16
CA GLU A 137 0.78 -19.71 -10.99
C GLU A 137 0.19 -20.86 -10.16
N VAL A 138 0.64 -21.04 -8.91
CA VAL A 138 0.15 -22.07 -8.00
C VAL A 138 -1.02 -21.58 -7.17
N TYR A 139 -1.02 -20.30 -6.79
CA TYR A 139 -2.05 -19.75 -5.92
C TYR A 139 -2.48 -18.35 -6.40
N THR A 140 -3.60 -18.31 -7.10
CA THR A 140 -4.13 -17.04 -7.66
C THR A 140 -5.01 -16.26 -6.69
N GLY A 141 -5.59 -16.93 -5.69
CA GLY A 141 -6.58 -16.34 -4.78
C GLY A 141 -7.93 -16.03 -5.43
N LEU A 142 -8.23 -16.62 -6.61
CA LEU A 142 -9.45 -16.38 -7.38
C LEU A 142 -10.35 -17.64 -7.39
N ASN A 143 -10.88 -18.03 -6.24
CA ASN A 143 -11.67 -19.26 -6.09
C ASN A 143 -13.19 -19.02 -6.09
N TYR A 144 -13.65 -17.83 -6.46
CA TYR A 144 -15.06 -17.42 -6.40
C TYR A 144 -15.64 -16.99 -7.76
N GLY A 145 -15.11 -17.55 -8.85
CA GLY A 145 -15.68 -17.41 -10.20
C GLY A 145 -15.41 -16.07 -10.89
N THR A 146 -14.46 -15.28 -10.42
CA THR A 146 -14.06 -14.02 -11.03
C THR A 146 -12.66 -14.09 -11.63
N SER A 147 -12.37 -13.25 -12.63
CA SER A 147 -11.03 -13.13 -13.23
C SER A 147 -10.17 -12.02 -12.57
N LYS A 148 -10.73 -11.31 -11.59
CA LYS A 148 -10.08 -10.22 -10.84
C LYS A 148 -10.58 -10.26 -9.40
N ASN A 149 -9.76 -9.75 -8.48
CA ASN A 149 -10.16 -9.64 -7.07
C ASN A 149 -11.40 -8.74 -6.92
N LYS A 150 -12.35 -9.19 -6.11
CA LYS A 150 -13.57 -8.48 -5.68
C LYS A 150 -13.84 -8.86 -4.23
N PHE A 151 -13.23 -8.14 -3.31
CA PHE A 151 -13.18 -8.55 -1.90
C PHE A 151 -14.35 -8.03 -1.05
N GLY A 152 -15.17 -7.10 -1.56
CA GLY A 152 -16.22 -6.45 -0.76
C GLY A 152 -17.18 -7.42 -0.08
N GLU A 153 -17.62 -8.51 -0.76
CA GLU A 153 -18.49 -9.53 -0.14
C GLU A 153 -17.76 -10.32 0.94
N MET A 154 -16.57 -10.83 0.64
CA MET A 154 -15.74 -11.57 1.60
C MET A 154 -15.44 -10.70 2.83
N ALA A 155 -15.02 -9.46 2.62
CA ALA A 155 -14.70 -8.53 3.70
C ALA A 155 -15.90 -8.28 4.62
N GLY A 156 -17.09 -8.07 4.06
CA GLY A 156 -18.33 -7.91 4.85
C GLY A 156 -18.68 -9.15 5.67
N LEU A 157 -18.47 -10.35 5.13
CA LEU A 157 -18.67 -11.61 5.87
C LEU A 157 -17.66 -11.76 7.00
N LEU A 158 -16.37 -11.48 6.76
CA LEU A 158 -15.31 -11.56 7.75
C LEU A 158 -15.54 -10.59 8.91
N GLU A 159 -15.92 -9.34 8.58
CA GLU A 159 -16.26 -8.32 9.57
C GLU A 159 -17.46 -8.73 10.42
N GLY A 160 -18.55 -9.19 9.78
CA GLY A 160 -19.74 -9.66 10.48
C GLY A 160 -19.48 -10.84 11.41
N LEU A 161 -18.67 -11.81 10.96
CA LEU A 161 -18.28 -12.97 11.75
C LEU A 161 -17.48 -12.54 12.99
N LEU A 162 -16.44 -11.73 12.82
CA LEU A 162 -15.61 -11.32 13.95
C LEU A 162 -16.32 -10.37 14.90
N ALA A 163 -17.22 -9.52 14.40
CA ALA A 163 -18.09 -8.71 15.25
C ALA A 163 -18.98 -9.58 16.14
N ALA A 164 -19.52 -10.68 15.63
CA ALA A 164 -20.28 -11.65 16.41
C ALA A 164 -19.40 -12.37 17.45
N VAL A 165 -18.17 -12.75 17.08
CA VAL A 165 -17.21 -13.40 17.98
C VAL A 165 -16.87 -12.48 19.16
N VAL A 166 -16.54 -11.22 18.90
CA VAL A 166 -16.19 -10.23 19.95
C VAL A 166 -17.38 -9.94 20.87
N LYS A 167 -18.60 -9.97 20.36
CA LYS A 167 -19.83 -9.76 21.14
C LYS A 167 -20.36 -11.03 21.82
N ASN A 168 -19.59 -12.12 21.85
CA ASN A 168 -20.02 -13.39 22.42
C ASN A 168 -20.54 -13.23 23.87
N PRO A 169 -21.78 -13.58 24.18
CA PRO A 169 -22.34 -13.42 25.52
C PRO A 169 -21.83 -14.47 26.54
N ASN A 170 -21.21 -15.53 26.07
CA ASN A 170 -20.76 -16.64 26.94
C ASN A 170 -19.45 -16.35 27.69
N GLY A 171 -18.76 -15.24 27.40
CA GLY A 171 -17.54 -14.82 28.09
C GLY A 171 -16.28 -15.61 27.76
N GLU A 172 -16.38 -16.82 27.21
CA GLU A 172 -15.27 -17.66 26.78
C GLU A 172 -15.41 -18.04 25.32
N LEU A 173 -14.33 -17.89 24.56
CA LEU A 173 -14.29 -18.24 23.14
C LEU A 173 -13.75 -19.67 22.98
N THR A 174 -14.45 -20.47 22.18
CA THR A 174 -13.92 -21.75 21.70
C THR A 174 -12.96 -21.53 20.53
N PRO A 175 -12.02 -22.46 20.23
CA PRO A 175 -11.12 -22.32 19.09
C PRO A 175 -11.82 -22.45 17.73
N ASN A 176 -13.11 -22.78 17.69
CA ASN A 176 -13.85 -23.01 16.46
C ASN A 176 -14.10 -21.73 15.64
N TRP A 177 -14.14 -20.55 16.27
CA TRP A 177 -14.30 -19.30 15.55
C TRP A 177 -13.16 -19.07 14.54
N GLU A 178 -11.93 -19.41 14.91
CA GLU A 178 -10.77 -19.26 14.04
C GLU A 178 -10.84 -20.20 12.82
N LYS A 179 -11.32 -21.43 13.03
CA LYS A 179 -11.58 -22.38 11.94
C LYS A 179 -12.68 -21.87 10.99
N ALA A 180 -13.77 -21.34 11.55
CA ALA A 180 -14.86 -20.78 10.75
C ALA A 180 -14.39 -19.54 9.95
N TYR A 181 -13.65 -18.66 10.59
CA TYR A 181 -13.07 -17.47 9.95
C TYR A 181 -12.14 -17.87 8.79
N THR A 182 -11.22 -18.79 9.01
CA THR A 182 -10.31 -19.31 7.98
C THR A 182 -11.09 -19.99 6.84
N ALA A 183 -12.13 -20.76 7.16
CA ALA A 183 -12.95 -21.42 6.14
C ALA A 183 -13.68 -20.44 5.23
N VAL A 184 -14.13 -19.27 5.75
CA VAL A 184 -14.69 -18.20 4.93
C VAL A 184 -13.63 -17.65 3.99
N ILE A 185 -12.43 -17.32 4.48
CA ILE A 185 -11.31 -16.86 3.63
C ILE A 185 -11.01 -17.90 2.53
N ASP A 186 -10.90 -19.18 2.88
CA ASP A 186 -10.56 -20.25 1.94
C ASP A 186 -11.65 -20.51 0.90
N SER A 187 -12.92 -20.23 1.20
CA SER A 187 -14.01 -20.35 0.22
C SER A 187 -13.90 -19.35 -0.91
N TYR A 188 -13.35 -18.15 -0.64
CA TYR A 188 -13.11 -17.10 -1.63
C TYR A 188 -11.74 -17.21 -2.29
N LEU A 189 -10.68 -17.34 -1.49
CA LEU A 189 -9.31 -17.26 -1.97
C LEU A 189 -8.71 -18.62 -2.35
N GLY A 190 -9.36 -19.70 -1.96
CA GLY A 190 -8.85 -21.07 -2.13
C GLY A 190 -7.94 -21.49 -0.97
N GLN A 191 -7.87 -22.80 -0.76
CA GLN A 191 -6.94 -23.40 0.21
C GLN A 191 -5.51 -23.32 -0.32
N VAL A 192 -4.58 -22.97 0.55
CA VAL A 192 -3.16 -23.04 0.22
C VAL A 192 -2.73 -24.49 0.15
N PRO A 193 -2.10 -24.96 -0.96
CA PRO A 193 -1.62 -26.32 -1.04
C PRO A 193 -0.48 -26.55 -0.03
N GLU A 194 -0.54 -27.69 0.68
CA GLU A 194 0.56 -28.09 1.58
C GLU A 194 1.85 -28.32 0.81
N THR A 195 1.75 -28.90 -0.39
CA THR A 195 2.86 -29.11 -1.33
C THR A 195 2.41 -28.77 -2.75
N PHE A 196 3.35 -28.30 -3.56
CA PHE A 196 3.10 -27.99 -4.98
C PHE A 196 4.33 -28.27 -5.85
N ASN A 197 4.11 -28.53 -7.13
CA ASN A 197 5.19 -28.66 -8.09
C ASN A 197 5.52 -27.29 -8.71
N PHE A 198 6.79 -26.96 -8.72
CA PHE A 198 7.31 -25.81 -9.42
C PHE A 198 8.56 -26.20 -10.21
N LYS A 199 8.53 -26.03 -11.54
CA LYS A 199 9.61 -26.38 -12.47
C LYS A 199 10.15 -27.80 -12.25
N GLY A 200 9.23 -28.79 -12.02
CA GLY A 200 9.57 -30.21 -11.89
C GLY A 200 10.05 -30.65 -10.51
N LYS A 201 10.09 -29.76 -9.52
CA LYS A 201 10.44 -30.08 -8.13
C LYS A 201 9.26 -29.77 -7.20
N ASN A 202 9.04 -30.63 -6.20
CA ASN A 202 8.00 -30.43 -5.19
C ASN A 202 8.52 -29.55 -4.04
N TYR A 203 7.69 -28.62 -3.61
CA TYR A 203 7.95 -27.69 -2.53
C TYR A 203 6.79 -27.60 -1.56
N THR A 204 7.06 -27.29 -0.31
CA THR A 204 6.13 -26.61 0.61
C THR A 204 6.33 -25.10 0.48
N PRO A 205 5.40 -24.25 0.95
CA PRO A 205 5.62 -22.80 0.97
C PRO A 205 6.94 -22.37 1.64
N GLN A 206 7.33 -23.05 2.73
CA GLN A 206 8.58 -22.77 3.45
C GLN A 206 9.82 -23.16 2.66
N THR A 207 9.81 -24.36 2.03
CA THR A 207 10.96 -24.80 1.23
C THR A 207 11.10 -23.97 -0.05
N PHE A 208 9.99 -23.55 -0.65
CA PHE A 208 10.00 -22.63 -1.78
C PHE A 208 10.58 -21.27 -1.39
N ALA A 209 10.14 -20.69 -0.26
CA ALA A 209 10.71 -19.44 0.26
C ALA A 209 12.22 -19.56 0.51
N LYS A 210 12.67 -20.66 1.09
CA LYS A 210 14.09 -20.88 1.40
C LYS A 210 14.94 -21.10 0.15
N GLU A 211 14.51 -21.95 -0.77
CA GLU A 211 15.36 -22.44 -1.87
C GLU A 211 15.21 -21.60 -3.15
N VAL A 212 13.99 -21.16 -3.46
CA VAL A 212 13.70 -20.41 -4.69
C VAL A 212 13.75 -18.92 -4.42
N VAL A 213 12.96 -18.42 -3.46
CA VAL A 213 12.96 -17.01 -3.09
C VAL A 213 14.31 -16.63 -2.48
N GLY A 214 14.74 -17.30 -1.41
CA GLY A 214 16.05 -17.17 -0.78
C GLY A 214 16.40 -15.77 -0.30
N LEU A 215 15.38 -14.99 0.07
CA LEU A 215 15.51 -13.67 0.67
C LEU A 215 15.46 -13.79 2.20
N ASN A 216 16.23 -12.94 2.86
CA ASN A 216 16.12 -12.80 4.31
C ASN A 216 15.24 -11.60 4.64
N ALA A 217 14.09 -11.84 5.25
CA ALA A 217 13.12 -10.80 5.61
C ALA A 217 13.72 -9.70 6.50
N ASP A 218 14.72 -10.05 7.32
CA ASP A 218 15.39 -9.11 8.23
C ASP A 218 16.38 -8.14 7.51
N ASP A 219 16.57 -8.29 6.20
CA ASP A 219 17.36 -7.36 5.39
C ASP A 219 16.54 -6.15 4.90
N TYR A 220 15.23 -6.16 5.08
CA TYR A 220 14.32 -5.12 4.60
C TYR A 220 13.89 -4.21 5.74
N ILE A 221 14.25 -2.94 5.60
CA ILE A 221 14.03 -1.92 6.63
C ILE A 221 12.91 -1.00 6.19
N GLU A 222 11.83 -0.97 6.96
CA GLU A 222 10.74 -0.01 6.76
C GLU A 222 10.99 1.25 7.59
N MET A 223 10.69 2.39 6.97
CA MET A 223 10.97 3.71 7.49
C MET A 223 9.81 4.66 7.24
N SER A 224 9.70 5.67 8.09
CA SER A 224 8.82 6.83 7.92
C SER A 224 9.53 8.11 8.35
N SER A 225 8.84 9.24 8.30
CA SER A 225 9.39 10.52 8.71
C SER A 225 8.32 11.35 9.43
N PHE A 226 8.41 11.39 10.76
CA PHE A 226 7.51 12.14 11.64
C PHE A 226 8.31 13.04 12.59
N THR A 227 7.85 14.27 12.81
CA THR A 227 8.50 15.19 13.76
C THR A 227 8.10 14.88 15.22
N THR A 228 7.08 14.05 15.42
CA THR A 228 6.55 13.67 16.72
C THR A 228 7.32 12.54 17.41
N ALA A 229 8.32 11.96 16.76
CA ALA A 229 9.15 10.90 17.31
C ALA A 229 10.65 11.19 17.08
N PRO A 230 11.55 10.68 17.93
CA PRO A 230 12.98 10.84 17.75
C PRO A 230 13.45 10.25 16.40
N TYR A 231 14.33 10.97 15.70
CA TYR A 231 14.91 10.47 14.44
C TYR A 231 15.94 9.37 14.69
N TYR A 232 16.06 8.49 13.70
CA TYR A 232 16.96 7.34 13.64
C TYR A 232 16.69 6.27 14.71
N THR A 233 15.51 6.29 15.29
CA THR A 233 15.03 5.28 16.25
C THR A 233 13.79 4.58 15.70
N LYS A 234 13.45 3.45 16.28
CA LYS A 234 12.20 2.76 15.98
C LYS A 234 11.03 3.44 16.69
N THR A 235 9.94 3.65 15.95
CA THR A 235 8.67 4.15 16.46
C THR A 235 7.53 3.36 15.84
N MET A 236 6.40 3.29 16.52
CA MET A 236 5.21 2.66 15.96
C MET A 236 4.76 3.43 14.71
N LEU A 237 4.48 2.71 13.63
CA LEU A 237 3.89 3.31 12.43
C LEU A 237 2.43 3.68 12.73
N MET A 238 2.16 4.98 12.84
CA MET A 238 0.87 5.53 13.29
C MET A 238 -0.13 5.64 12.13
N VAL A 239 -0.40 4.53 11.46
CA VAL A 239 -1.42 4.43 10.42
C VAL A 239 -2.46 3.36 10.78
N PRO A 240 -3.74 3.51 10.36
CA PRO A 240 -4.79 2.56 10.70
C PRO A 240 -4.51 1.12 10.24
N ASP A 241 -3.81 0.97 9.11
CA ASP A 241 -3.50 -0.33 8.53
C ASP A 241 -2.33 -1.07 9.18
N ASN A 242 -1.62 -0.43 10.12
CA ASN A 242 -0.63 -1.09 10.98
C ASN A 242 -1.32 -1.89 12.10
N TRP A 243 -2.05 -2.91 11.71
CA TRP A 243 -2.85 -3.78 12.59
C TRP A 243 -1.98 -4.58 13.59
N SER A 244 -0.71 -4.81 13.25
CA SER A 244 0.26 -5.57 14.05
C SER A 244 0.98 -4.72 15.10
N PHE A 245 0.83 -3.39 15.04
CA PHE A 245 1.56 -2.42 15.88
C PHE A 245 3.07 -2.47 15.68
N ASP A 246 3.50 -2.86 14.49
CA ASP A 246 4.92 -2.94 14.16
C ASP A 246 5.59 -1.56 14.15
N GLN A 247 6.88 -1.59 14.44
CA GLN A 247 7.72 -0.41 14.51
C GLN A 247 8.55 -0.25 13.24
N VAL A 248 8.68 1.00 12.80
CA VAL A 248 9.50 1.41 11.66
C VAL A 248 10.57 2.39 12.14
N TYR A 249 11.66 2.53 11.41
CA TYR A 249 12.62 3.58 11.71
C TYR A 249 12.08 4.95 11.31
N ASN A 250 12.25 5.92 12.18
CA ASN A 250 11.91 7.32 11.89
C ASN A 250 13.15 8.03 11.36
N VAL A 251 13.10 8.58 10.15
CA VAL A 251 14.20 9.32 9.53
C VAL A 251 13.79 10.76 9.23
N LYS A 252 14.75 11.66 9.00
CA LYS A 252 14.45 13.02 8.56
C LYS A 252 13.86 13.00 7.14
N MET A 253 12.98 13.95 6.84
CA MET A 253 12.32 14.03 5.54
C MET A 253 13.33 14.07 4.37
N ASN A 254 14.40 14.83 4.48
CA ASN A 254 15.44 14.86 3.43
C ASN A 254 16.21 13.55 3.33
N ASP A 255 16.53 12.91 4.47
CA ASP A 255 17.18 11.58 4.47
C ASP A 255 16.31 10.53 3.75
N MET A 256 14.98 10.65 3.78
CA MET A 256 14.09 9.75 3.04
C MET A 256 14.39 9.76 1.54
N THR A 257 14.45 10.94 0.93
CA THR A 257 14.79 11.04 -0.51
C THR A 257 16.25 10.66 -0.79
N ASP A 258 17.16 10.95 0.13
CA ASP A 258 18.58 10.54 0.01
C ASP A 258 18.73 9.02 0.05
N ILE A 259 17.94 8.33 0.90
CA ILE A 259 17.91 6.86 0.97
C ILE A 259 17.36 6.28 -0.33
N ILE A 260 16.23 6.80 -0.82
CA ILE A 260 15.61 6.33 -2.07
C ILE A 260 16.55 6.52 -3.25
N ASP A 261 17.16 7.70 -3.38
CA ASP A 261 18.15 8.00 -4.43
C ASP A 261 19.37 7.05 -4.37
N ASN A 262 19.91 6.86 -3.15
CA ASN A 262 21.07 5.97 -2.97
C ASN A 262 20.70 4.53 -3.29
N ALA A 263 19.54 4.05 -2.84
CA ALA A 263 19.06 2.72 -3.15
C ALA A 263 18.98 2.49 -4.67
N LEU A 264 18.30 3.37 -5.40
CA LEU A 264 18.13 3.25 -6.85
C LEU A 264 19.47 3.33 -7.60
N LYS A 265 20.36 4.24 -7.21
CA LYS A 265 21.72 4.37 -7.81
C LYS A 265 22.60 3.15 -7.58
N ASN A 266 22.33 2.36 -6.53
CA ASN A 266 23.05 1.13 -6.20
C ASN A 266 22.29 -0.16 -6.59
N GLY A 267 21.25 -0.04 -7.40
CA GLY A 267 20.52 -1.20 -7.96
C GLY A 267 19.44 -1.78 -7.04
N PHE A 268 19.03 -1.08 -5.98
CA PHE A 268 17.95 -1.47 -5.08
C PHE A 268 16.68 -0.71 -5.40
N THR A 269 15.55 -1.39 -5.54
CA THR A 269 14.23 -0.78 -5.66
C THR A 269 13.65 -0.44 -4.28
N VAL A 270 12.48 0.21 -4.23
CA VAL A 270 11.86 0.67 -2.98
C VAL A 270 10.37 0.35 -2.97
N ALA A 271 9.87 -0.37 -1.96
CA ALA A 271 8.43 -0.43 -1.71
C ALA A 271 7.99 0.88 -1.02
N TRP A 272 6.85 1.44 -1.43
CA TRP A 272 6.45 2.79 -1.07
C TRP A 272 4.95 2.89 -0.79
N ALA A 273 4.61 3.33 0.42
CA ALA A 273 3.26 3.63 0.87
C ALA A 273 3.04 5.15 0.92
N THR A 274 1.91 5.62 0.38
CA THR A 274 1.68 7.04 0.15
C THR A 274 0.19 7.36 0.05
N ASP A 275 -0.14 8.62 0.29
CA ASP A 275 -1.43 9.21 -0.08
C ASP A 275 -1.44 9.50 -1.59
N VAL A 276 -2.51 9.10 -2.27
CA VAL A 276 -2.76 9.35 -3.70
C VAL A 276 -4.01 10.19 -3.94
N SER A 277 -4.64 10.70 -2.88
CA SER A 277 -5.86 11.50 -2.94
C SER A 277 -5.63 12.93 -3.44
N GLU A 278 -4.37 13.33 -3.64
CA GLU A 278 -4.02 14.65 -4.19
C GLU A 278 -4.59 14.88 -5.59
N LYS A 279 -5.15 16.08 -5.83
CA LYS A 279 -5.68 16.46 -7.14
C LYS A 279 -4.62 16.50 -8.25
N SER A 280 -3.37 16.59 -7.87
CA SER A 280 -2.19 16.56 -8.75
C SER A 280 -1.55 15.16 -8.89
N PHE A 281 -2.19 14.14 -8.35
CA PHE A 281 -1.94 12.74 -8.70
C PHE A 281 -2.86 12.34 -9.86
N SER A 282 -2.32 11.99 -10.99
CA SER A 282 -3.10 11.57 -12.15
C SER A 282 -2.64 10.22 -12.70
N TRP A 283 -3.44 9.20 -12.49
CA TRP A 283 -3.20 7.88 -13.09
C TRP A 283 -3.19 7.92 -14.61
N LYS A 284 -4.14 8.63 -15.23
CA LYS A 284 -4.23 8.73 -16.70
C LYS A 284 -3.02 9.41 -17.29
N ASN A 285 -2.61 10.56 -16.73
CA ASN A 285 -1.45 11.30 -17.23
C ASN A 285 -0.12 10.70 -16.74
N GLY A 286 -0.17 9.69 -15.85
CA GLY A 286 1.00 9.00 -15.32
C GLY A 286 1.96 9.91 -14.58
N VAL A 287 1.45 10.91 -13.84
CA VAL A 287 2.30 11.86 -13.11
C VAL A 287 1.70 12.25 -11.78
N ALA A 288 2.56 12.46 -10.79
CA ALA A 288 2.21 13.05 -9.50
C ALA A 288 3.27 14.07 -9.05
N TYR A 289 2.82 15.24 -8.63
CA TYR A 289 3.67 16.34 -8.16
C TYR A 289 2.89 17.28 -7.24
N ILE A 290 3.53 18.21 -6.54
CA ILE A 290 2.86 19.18 -5.67
C ILE A 290 2.97 20.58 -6.28
N PRO A 291 1.91 21.10 -6.92
CA PRO A 291 1.94 22.44 -7.50
C PRO A 291 2.28 23.52 -6.46
N ALA A 292 3.02 24.54 -6.88
CA ALA A 292 3.33 25.69 -6.02
C ALA A 292 2.08 26.43 -5.54
N LYS A 293 1.02 26.43 -6.35
CA LYS A 293 -0.28 27.04 -6.04
C LYS A 293 -1.26 25.94 -5.62
N LYS A 294 -1.93 26.12 -4.50
CA LYS A 294 -2.94 25.18 -4.02
C LYS A 294 -4.15 25.13 -4.95
N SER A 295 -4.77 23.96 -5.09
CA SER A 295 -5.91 23.77 -5.99
C SER A 295 -7.10 24.72 -5.70
N GLU A 296 -7.33 25.07 -4.44
CA GLU A 296 -8.37 26.04 -4.05
C GLU A 296 -8.10 27.45 -4.57
N ASP A 297 -6.83 27.84 -4.71
CA ASP A 297 -6.38 29.16 -5.17
C ASP A 297 -6.19 29.24 -6.69
N MET A 298 -6.34 28.10 -7.40
CA MET A 298 -6.21 28.04 -8.85
C MET A 298 -7.48 28.52 -9.55
N THR A 299 -7.31 29.25 -10.66
CA THR A 299 -8.40 29.52 -11.61
C THR A 299 -8.86 28.25 -12.30
N ALA A 300 -10.01 28.30 -13.00
CA ALA A 300 -10.50 27.16 -13.78
C ALA A 300 -9.48 26.73 -14.86
N GLU A 301 -8.88 27.70 -15.57
CA GLU A 301 -7.86 27.47 -16.58
C GLU A 301 -6.58 26.83 -15.99
N GLU A 302 -6.11 27.30 -14.83
CA GLU A 302 -4.95 26.70 -14.15
C GLU A 302 -5.23 25.24 -13.73
N LYS A 303 -6.46 24.92 -13.27
CA LYS A 303 -6.86 23.55 -12.93
C LYS A 303 -6.89 22.63 -14.14
N GLU A 304 -7.35 23.12 -15.28
CA GLU A 304 -7.35 22.36 -16.54
C GLU A 304 -5.92 22.10 -17.03
N ASN A 305 -5.01 23.03 -16.79
CA ASN A 305 -3.63 23.00 -17.25
C ASN A 305 -2.64 22.29 -16.30
N VAL A 306 -3.09 21.80 -15.13
CA VAL A 306 -2.23 21.15 -14.11
C VAL A 306 -1.38 20.04 -14.73
N PHE A 307 -1.89 19.28 -15.70
CA PHE A 307 -1.16 18.17 -16.34
C PHE A 307 -0.63 18.48 -17.75
N ASN A 308 -0.59 19.74 -18.13
CA ASN A 308 -0.11 20.16 -19.45
C ASN A 308 1.42 20.38 -19.53
N GLY A 309 2.18 19.67 -18.73
CA GLY A 309 3.64 19.74 -18.66
C GLY A 309 4.15 20.17 -17.28
N PRO A 310 5.48 20.19 -17.09
CA PRO A 310 6.07 20.50 -15.80
C PRO A 310 5.72 21.91 -15.32
N GLN A 311 5.28 21.99 -14.06
CA GLN A 311 4.91 23.23 -13.39
C GLN A 311 5.85 23.49 -12.19
N PRO A 312 5.94 24.76 -11.70
CA PRO A 312 6.60 25.04 -10.43
C PRO A 312 5.97 24.24 -9.29
N GLU A 313 6.80 23.75 -8.39
CA GLU A 313 6.35 22.99 -7.21
C GLU A 313 6.53 23.76 -5.91
N LEU A 314 5.68 23.40 -4.95
CA LEU A 314 5.81 23.82 -3.57
C LEU A 314 7.05 23.16 -2.96
N GLU A 315 7.84 23.94 -2.24
CA GLU A 315 8.90 23.38 -1.39
C GLU A 315 8.29 22.85 -0.10
N ILE A 316 8.60 21.60 0.23
CA ILE A 316 8.00 20.91 1.36
C ILE A 316 8.90 21.04 2.58
N THR A 317 8.30 21.46 3.72
CA THR A 317 8.96 21.49 5.03
C THR A 317 8.49 20.34 5.93
N ASP A 318 9.29 20.02 6.96
CA ASP A 318 8.93 19.01 7.95
C ASP A 318 7.59 19.35 8.65
N GLU A 319 7.35 20.64 8.94
CA GLU A 319 6.11 21.10 9.58
C GLU A 319 4.89 20.93 8.66
N MET A 320 5.04 21.23 7.36
CA MET A 320 3.97 21.04 6.39
C MET A 320 3.61 19.56 6.26
N ARG A 321 4.64 18.70 6.17
CA ARG A 321 4.47 17.26 6.10
C ARG A 321 3.75 16.72 7.34
N GLN A 322 4.24 17.06 8.55
CA GLN A 322 3.62 16.61 9.80
C GLN A 322 2.18 17.10 9.93
N LYS A 323 1.94 18.39 9.65
CA LYS A 323 0.59 18.97 9.69
C LYS A 323 -0.38 18.26 8.74
N ALA A 324 0.07 17.90 7.53
CA ALA A 324 -0.76 17.21 6.56
C ALA A 324 -1.14 15.80 7.03
N PHE A 325 -0.22 15.12 7.70
CA PHE A 325 -0.50 13.82 8.32
C PHE A 325 -1.48 13.96 9.50
N ASP A 326 -1.28 14.92 10.39
CA ASP A 326 -2.10 15.12 11.59
C ASP A 326 -3.53 15.58 11.28
N ASN A 327 -3.76 16.23 10.14
CA ASN A 327 -5.07 16.78 9.75
C ASN A 327 -5.76 16.05 8.59
N TYR A 328 -5.30 14.82 8.28
CA TYR A 328 -5.85 13.96 7.23
C TYR A 328 -5.72 14.49 5.79
N GLN A 329 -4.82 15.44 5.54
CA GLN A 329 -4.42 15.80 4.18
C GLN A 329 -3.43 14.80 3.57
N THR A 330 -2.82 13.98 4.40
CA THR A 330 -2.03 12.82 4.01
C THR A 330 -2.52 11.62 4.80
N THR A 331 -3.06 10.63 4.10
CA THR A 331 -3.61 9.41 4.66
C THR A 331 -2.90 8.18 4.11
N ASP A 332 -3.14 7.02 4.70
CA ASP A 332 -2.55 5.76 4.26
C ASP A 332 -3.45 5.13 3.19
N ASP A 333 -3.24 5.52 1.93
CA ASP A 333 -4.17 5.19 0.85
C ASP A 333 -3.69 4.07 -0.05
N HIS A 334 -2.38 4.03 -0.36
CA HIS A 334 -1.91 3.18 -1.45
C HIS A 334 -0.45 2.78 -1.34
N GLY A 335 -0.17 1.51 -1.72
CA GLY A 335 1.18 0.97 -1.83
C GLY A 335 1.61 0.80 -3.29
N MET A 336 2.82 1.27 -3.62
CA MET A 336 3.44 1.19 -4.95
C MET A 336 4.91 0.78 -4.87
N HIS A 337 5.57 0.65 -6.01
CA HIS A 337 6.95 0.19 -6.10
C HIS A 337 7.79 1.17 -6.93
N ILE A 338 8.75 1.85 -6.30
CA ILE A 338 9.69 2.75 -6.98
C ILE A 338 10.80 1.91 -7.60
N VAL A 339 10.96 2.00 -8.93
CA VAL A 339 11.87 1.15 -9.70
C VAL A 339 12.96 1.93 -10.44
N GLY A 340 12.93 3.26 -10.42
CA GLY A 340 13.92 4.02 -11.17
C GLY A 340 13.84 5.52 -10.99
N ILE A 341 14.67 6.21 -11.77
CA ILE A 341 14.76 7.68 -11.88
C ILE A 341 14.63 8.07 -13.34
N SER A 342 13.89 9.12 -13.59
CA SER A 342 13.70 9.72 -14.89
C SER A 342 13.85 11.25 -14.79
N LYS A 343 14.01 11.92 -15.94
CA LYS A 343 14.00 13.39 -16.04
C LYS A 343 12.92 13.84 -16.99
N ASP A 344 12.25 14.94 -16.66
CA ASP A 344 11.35 15.60 -17.58
C ASP A 344 12.11 16.40 -18.67
N GLN A 345 11.37 17.04 -19.57
CA GLN A 345 11.94 17.87 -20.64
C GLN A 345 12.74 19.09 -20.15
N ASN A 346 12.58 19.49 -18.88
CA ASN A 346 13.32 20.59 -18.24
C ASN A 346 14.50 20.08 -17.41
N GLY A 347 14.75 18.75 -17.38
CA GLY A 347 15.83 18.12 -16.63
C GLY A 347 15.53 17.86 -15.15
N LYS A 348 14.30 18.12 -14.69
CA LYS A 348 13.87 17.81 -13.31
C LYS A 348 13.72 16.32 -13.11
N GLU A 349 14.19 15.80 -11.97
CA GLU A 349 14.14 14.37 -11.64
C GLU A 349 12.77 13.96 -11.09
N TYR A 350 12.36 12.77 -11.52
CA TYR A 350 11.17 12.04 -11.05
C TYR A 350 11.55 10.60 -10.73
N TYR A 351 10.88 10.01 -9.78
CA TYR A 351 10.92 8.57 -9.58
C TYR A 351 10.01 7.86 -10.59
N ILE A 352 10.47 6.74 -11.14
CA ILE A 352 9.65 5.82 -11.92
C ILE A 352 8.97 4.87 -10.94
N VAL A 353 7.65 4.87 -10.93
CA VAL A 353 6.84 4.14 -9.96
C VAL A 353 5.95 3.14 -10.70
N LYS A 354 6.07 1.86 -10.36
CA LYS A 354 5.21 0.77 -10.82
C LYS A 354 3.99 0.68 -9.91
N ASN A 355 2.79 0.69 -10.51
CA ASN A 355 1.52 0.57 -9.81
C ASN A 355 0.86 -0.80 -10.06
N SER A 356 -0.17 -1.12 -9.30
CA SER A 356 -0.94 -2.36 -9.36
C SER A 356 -2.38 -2.18 -9.88
N TRP A 357 -2.61 -1.21 -10.77
CA TRP A 357 -3.93 -0.96 -11.40
C TRP A 357 -4.01 -1.43 -12.85
N GLY A 358 -3.14 -2.34 -13.26
CA GLY A 358 -3.01 -2.80 -14.64
C GLY A 358 -2.28 -1.79 -15.53
N ALA A 359 -2.06 -2.18 -16.78
CA ALA A 359 -1.32 -1.38 -17.76
C ALA A 359 -2.25 -0.47 -18.60
N THR A 360 -3.19 0.22 -17.93
CA THR A 360 -4.30 0.92 -18.63
C THR A 360 -4.05 2.40 -18.87
N ASN A 361 -2.98 2.97 -18.30
CA ASN A 361 -2.54 4.34 -18.58
C ASN A 361 -1.52 4.38 -19.74
N ASP A 362 -1.16 5.58 -20.19
CA ASP A 362 -0.25 5.78 -21.32
C ASP A 362 1.17 5.25 -21.07
N TYR A 363 1.55 5.11 -19.79
CA TYR A 363 2.85 4.58 -19.36
C TYR A 363 2.79 3.11 -18.94
N LYS A 364 1.77 2.37 -19.43
CA LYS A 364 1.65 0.90 -19.30
C LYS A 364 1.72 0.42 -17.83
N GLY A 365 1.10 1.18 -16.93
CA GLY A 365 1.04 0.82 -15.50
C GLY A 365 2.10 1.48 -14.63
N TYR A 366 2.93 2.34 -15.20
CA TYR A 366 3.88 3.17 -14.47
C TYR A 366 3.39 4.62 -14.36
N LEU A 367 3.98 5.36 -13.43
CA LEU A 367 3.81 6.80 -13.28
C LEU A 367 5.13 7.43 -12.82
N TYR A 368 5.22 8.76 -12.98
CA TYR A 368 6.39 9.56 -12.65
C TYR A 368 6.06 10.50 -11.52
N VAL A 369 6.81 10.41 -10.43
CA VAL A 369 6.51 11.09 -9.17
C VAL A 369 7.66 11.98 -8.78
N THR A 370 7.39 13.26 -8.46
CA THR A 370 8.43 14.18 -8.02
C THR A 370 8.91 13.87 -6.61
N LYS A 371 10.15 14.29 -6.30
CA LYS A 371 10.69 14.18 -4.94
C LYS A 371 9.87 14.98 -3.91
N ASN A 372 9.27 16.10 -4.31
CA ASN A 372 8.41 16.88 -3.43
C ASN A 372 7.10 16.16 -3.11
N PHE A 373 6.53 15.44 -4.07
CA PHE A 373 5.39 14.57 -3.80
C PHE A 373 5.75 13.47 -2.79
N VAL A 374 6.87 12.79 -2.99
CA VAL A 374 7.38 11.77 -2.06
C VAL A 374 7.61 12.36 -0.67
N LYS A 375 8.28 13.52 -0.57
CA LYS A 375 8.48 14.21 0.72
C LYS A 375 7.18 14.53 1.43
N TYR A 376 6.15 14.92 0.69
CA TYR A 376 4.89 15.38 1.27
C TYR A 376 3.94 14.24 1.63
N LYS A 377 3.84 13.23 0.76
CA LYS A 377 2.76 12.24 0.80
C LYS A 377 3.15 10.83 1.26
N THR A 378 4.43 10.56 1.48
CA THR A 378 4.88 9.23 1.96
C THR A 378 4.40 8.96 3.38
N THR A 379 3.72 7.84 3.60
CA THR A 379 3.40 7.32 4.94
C THR A 379 4.48 6.37 5.42
N ALA A 380 4.98 5.47 4.55
CA ALA A 380 6.11 4.59 4.83
C ALA A 380 6.85 4.20 3.54
N PHE A 381 8.08 3.74 3.66
CA PHE A 381 8.84 3.17 2.56
C PHE A 381 9.80 2.10 3.08
N MET A 382 10.11 1.11 2.23
CA MET A 382 10.96 -0.01 2.60
C MET A 382 12.06 -0.21 1.57
N VAL A 383 13.28 -0.42 2.06
CA VAL A 383 14.46 -0.71 1.23
C VAL A 383 15.25 -1.89 1.81
N ASN A 384 16.07 -2.51 0.98
CA ASN A 384 17.12 -3.37 1.50
C ASN A 384 18.12 -2.53 2.31
N LYS A 385 18.52 -3.00 3.50
CA LYS A 385 19.47 -2.29 4.38
C LYS A 385 20.77 -1.89 3.68
N ALA A 386 21.24 -2.68 2.69
CA ALA A 386 22.43 -2.36 1.90
C ALA A 386 22.23 -1.17 0.94
N GLY A 387 20.98 -0.76 0.67
CA GLY A 387 20.64 0.43 -0.10
C GLY A 387 20.63 1.73 0.72
N ILE A 388 20.75 1.65 2.05
CA ILE A 388 20.78 2.83 2.93
C ILE A 388 22.17 3.46 2.92
N PRO A 389 22.31 4.80 2.77
CA PRO A 389 23.60 5.46 2.88
C PRO A 389 24.27 5.15 4.23
N SER A 390 25.56 4.80 4.20
CA SER A 390 26.30 4.34 5.39
C SER A 390 26.26 5.31 6.57
N VAL A 391 26.24 6.61 6.31
CA VAL A 391 26.11 7.66 7.33
C VAL A 391 24.74 7.59 8.04
N ILE A 392 23.67 7.32 7.30
CA ILE A 392 22.31 7.19 7.84
C ILE A 392 22.16 5.85 8.55
N ALA A 393 22.62 4.75 7.94
CA ALA A 393 22.62 3.42 8.54
C ALA A 393 23.29 3.42 9.92
N LYS A 394 24.49 4.05 10.02
CA LYS A 394 25.20 4.19 11.31
C LYS A 394 24.39 4.95 12.36
N LYS A 395 23.66 6.00 11.99
CA LYS A 395 22.77 6.73 12.93
C LYS A 395 21.62 5.86 13.42
N MET A 396 21.15 4.92 12.60
CA MET A 396 20.06 3.97 12.91
C MET A 396 20.58 2.75 13.68
N GLY A 397 21.88 2.57 13.85
CA GLY A 397 22.48 1.40 14.48
C GLY A 397 22.46 0.13 13.60
N LEU A 398 22.45 0.31 12.28
CA LEU A 398 22.46 -0.74 11.25
C LEU A 398 23.86 -0.99 10.69
#